data_9df760d17e3116e9d0388f33b0dd03e9
#
_entry.id   9df760d17e3116e9d0388f33b0dd03e9
#
_cell.length_a   1.000
_cell.length_b   1.000
_cell.length_c   1.000
_cell.angle_alpha   90.00
_cell.angle_beta   90.00
_cell.angle_gamma   90.00
#
_symmetry.space_group_name_H-M   'P 1'
#
loop_
_entity.id
_entity.type
_entity.pdbx_description
1 polymer ?
#
loop_
_entity_poly.entity_id
_entity_poly.type
_entity_poly.pdbx_seq_one_letter_code
_entity_poly.pdbx_strand_id
1 'polypeptide(L)'
;MTAEQVIDALGLEYLDGEGCWVRLLWRTAHANAIYALLTPTHFSAMPRLVEDEAWTFVAGAAAEILVLHTDGTHEVVHLGGDPSAGQVAHHRPPA
;
A
#
# COMPACT_ATOMS: atom_id res chain seq x y z
N MET A 1 7.84 9.17 14.38
CA MET A 1 6.63 9.99 14.12
C MET A 1 5.39 9.15 14.37
N THR A 2 4.36 9.78 14.93
CA THR A 2 3.06 9.12 15.04
C THR A 2 2.32 9.18 13.69
N ALA A 3 1.28 8.34 13.55
CA ALA A 3 0.44 8.39 12.36
C ALA A 3 -0.18 9.78 12.16
N GLU A 4 -0.62 10.42 13.23
CA GLU A 4 -1.19 11.78 13.18
C GLU A 4 -0.20 12.81 12.66
N GLN A 5 1.06 12.71 13.09
CA GLN A 5 2.11 13.61 12.60
C GLN A 5 2.39 13.40 11.11
N VAL A 6 2.36 12.16 10.64
CA VAL A 6 2.54 11.86 9.22
C VAL A 6 1.37 12.39 8.39
N ILE A 7 0.13 12.19 8.87
CA ILE A 7 -1.07 12.70 8.21
C ILE A 7 -0.99 14.23 8.03
N ASP A 8 -0.62 14.93 9.08
CA ASP A 8 -0.51 16.40 9.04
C ASP A 8 0.65 16.84 8.13
N ALA A 9 1.82 16.22 8.27
CA ALA A 9 3.02 16.62 7.52
C ALA A 9 2.86 16.40 6.02
N LEU A 10 2.19 15.33 5.61
CA LEU A 10 2.02 14.97 4.20
C LEU A 10 0.67 15.43 3.63
N GLY A 11 -0.21 15.98 4.46
CA GLY A 11 -1.53 16.42 4.00
C GLY A 11 -2.41 15.27 3.53
N LEU A 12 -2.40 14.16 4.27
CA LEU A 12 -3.16 12.97 3.89
C LEU A 12 -4.65 13.13 4.22
N GLU A 13 -5.49 12.52 3.41
CA GLU A 13 -6.94 12.47 3.63
C GLU A 13 -7.39 11.01 3.72
N TYR A 14 -8.36 10.74 4.59
CA TYR A 14 -8.92 9.39 4.72
C TYR A 14 -9.84 9.09 3.54
N LEU A 15 -9.62 7.94 2.92
CA LEU A 15 -10.42 7.49 1.77
C LEU A 15 -11.19 6.24 2.17
N ASP A 16 -12.49 6.39 2.41
CA ASP A 16 -13.36 5.32 2.91
C ASP A 16 -13.32 4.05 2.05
N GLY A 17 -13.35 4.21 0.74
CA GLY A 17 -13.34 3.07 -0.18
C GLY A 17 -12.03 2.28 -0.18
N GLU A 18 -10.92 2.94 0.17
CA GLU A 18 -9.59 2.32 0.24
C GLU A 18 -9.22 1.84 1.64
N GLY A 19 -9.87 2.38 2.67
CA GLY A 19 -9.57 2.04 4.04
C GLY A 19 -8.23 2.57 4.55
N CYS A 20 -7.69 3.61 3.96
CA CYS A 20 -6.40 4.18 4.34
C CYS A 20 -6.36 5.69 4.11
N TRP A 21 -5.28 6.33 4.59
CA TRP A 21 -5.03 7.75 4.40
C TRP A 21 -4.16 7.95 3.18
N VAL A 22 -4.57 8.85 2.27
CA VAL A 22 -3.91 8.99 0.96
C VAL A 22 -3.67 10.45 0.60
N ARG A 23 -2.70 10.67 -0.29
CA ARG A 23 -2.52 11.93 -1.01
C ARG A 23 -2.06 11.64 -2.42
N LEU A 24 -2.76 12.19 -3.40
CA LEU A 24 -2.35 12.10 -4.80
C LEU A 24 -1.08 12.93 -5.01
N LEU A 25 -0.04 12.32 -5.56
CA LEU A 25 1.22 12.98 -5.88
C LEU A 25 1.23 13.52 -7.29
N TRP A 26 0.81 12.71 -8.25
CA TRP A 26 0.67 13.11 -9.65
C TRP A 26 -0.27 12.15 -10.39
N ARG A 27 -0.81 12.63 -11.49
CA ARG A 27 -1.68 11.83 -12.35
C ARG A 27 -1.43 12.20 -13.81
N THR A 28 -1.41 11.17 -14.67
CA THR A 28 -1.43 11.31 -16.12
C THR A 28 -2.62 10.53 -16.68
N ALA A 29 -2.78 10.51 -18.01
CA ALA A 29 -3.82 9.72 -18.68
C ALA A 29 -3.64 8.20 -18.45
N HIS A 30 -2.44 7.74 -18.10
CA HIS A 30 -2.09 6.32 -18.04
C HIS A 30 -1.68 5.83 -16.67
N ALA A 31 -1.35 6.73 -15.75
CA ALA A 31 -0.83 6.34 -14.43
C ALA A 31 -1.05 7.43 -13.39
N ASN A 32 -0.95 7.05 -12.12
CA ASN A 32 -0.87 7.99 -11.01
C ASN A 32 0.01 7.40 -9.91
N ALA A 33 0.41 8.25 -8.98
CA ALA A 33 1.11 7.82 -7.77
C ALA A 33 0.48 8.52 -6.58
N ILE A 34 0.37 7.78 -5.48
CA ILE A 34 -0.17 8.31 -4.22
C ILE A 34 0.75 7.93 -3.07
N TYR A 35 0.75 8.74 -2.02
CA TYR A 35 1.13 8.26 -0.69
C TYR A 35 -0.04 7.52 -0.10
N ALA A 36 0.23 6.42 0.61
CA ALA A 36 -0.77 5.68 1.36
C ALA A 36 -0.23 5.37 2.75
N LEU A 37 -1.00 5.70 3.77
CA LEU A 37 -0.68 5.39 5.17
C LEU A 37 -1.70 4.38 5.68
N LEU A 38 -1.21 3.23 6.12
CA LEU A 38 -2.01 2.20 6.77
C LEU A 38 -1.77 2.26 8.27
N THR A 39 -2.82 2.16 9.06
CA THR A 39 -2.74 2.13 10.51
C THR A 39 -3.21 0.78 11.04
N PRO A 40 -2.90 0.42 12.31
CA PRO A 40 -3.31 -0.89 12.84
C PRO A 40 -4.83 -1.14 12.84
N THR A 41 -5.63 -0.07 12.85
CA THR A 41 -7.10 -0.19 12.86
C THR A 41 -7.73 -0.12 11.47
N HIS A 42 -6.90 0.10 10.44
CA HIS A 42 -7.37 0.22 9.06
C HIS A 42 -6.53 -0.68 8.17
N PHE A 43 -7.16 -1.31 7.22
CA PHE A 43 -6.46 -2.08 6.19
C PHE A 43 -7.05 -1.70 4.83
N SER A 44 -6.21 -1.74 3.81
CA SER A 44 -6.65 -1.46 2.46
C SER A 44 -7.49 -2.61 1.94
N ALA A 45 -8.71 -2.31 1.50
CA ALA A 45 -9.50 -3.26 0.75
C ALA A 45 -8.81 -3.49 -0.60
N MET A 46 -8.73 -4.75 -1.04
CA MET A 46 -8.08 -5.10 -2.29
C MET A 46 -9.14 -5.34 -3.37
N PRO A 47 -9.61 -4.29 -4.07
CA PRO A 47 -10.53 -4.48 -5.17
C PRO A 47 -9.83 -5.22 -6.30
N ARG A 48 -10.61 -5.89 -7.12
CA ARG A 48 -10.09 -6.47 -8.35
C ARG A 48 -9.66 -5.32 -9.27
N LEU A 49 -8.37 -5.24 -9.54
CA LEU A 49 -7.82 -4.17 -10.38
C LEU A 49 -7.83 -4.59 -11.84
N VAL A 50 -8.21 -3.67 -12.70
CA VAL A 50 -8.12 -3.82 -14.15
C VAL A 50 -6.72 -3.41 -14.63
N GLU A 51 -6.05 -2.56 -13.87
CA GLU A 51 -4.73 -2.01 -14.18
C GLU A 51 -3.69 -2.47 -13.17
N ASP A 52 -2.42 -2.38 -13.55
CA ASP A 52 -1.31 -2.73 -12.68
C ASP A 52 -1.21 -1.77 -11.49
N GLU A 53 -0.88 -2.34 -10.33
CA GLU A 53 -0.63 -1.58 -9.11
C GLU A 53 0.70 -2.03 -8.51
N ALA A 54 1.48 -1.07 -8.04
CA ALA A 54 2.74 -1.36 -7.37
C ALA A 54 2.78 -0.68 -6.00
N TRP A 55 3.34 -1.38 -5.03
CA TRP A 55 3.52 -0.89 -3.66
C TRP A 55 5.00 -0.75 -3.36
N THR A 56 5.38 0.41 -2.83
CA THR A 56 6.76 0.67 -2.41
C THR A 56 6.75 1.11 -0.95
N PHE A 57 7.56 0.42 -0.13
CA PHE A 57 7.74 0.77 1.27
C PHE A 57 8.54 2.07 1.38
N VAL A 58 8.05 2.99 2.19
CA VAL A 58 8.73 4.27 2.44
C VAL A 58 9.24 4.34 3.87
N ALA A 59 8.38 4.07 4.85
CA ALA A 59 8.76 4.15 6.26
C ALA A 59 7.72 3.48 7.14
N GLY A 60 8.08 3.22 8.39
CA GLY A 60 7.19 2.67 9.40
C GLY A 60 7.39 1.18 9.61
N ALA A 61 6.41 0.53 10.22
CA ALA A 61 6.41 -0.92 10.41
C ALA A 61 6.15 -1.65 9.11
N ALA A 62 6.60 -2.89 9.02
CA ALA A 62 6.33 -3.73 7.86
C ALA A 62 4.83 -4.02 7.72
N ALA A 63 4.35 -4.08 6.49
CA ALA A 63 2.98 -4.39 6.16
C ALA A 63 2.89 -5.77 5.51
N GLU A 64 1.76 -6.44 5.70
CA GLU A 64 1.48 -7.70 5.01
C GLU A 64 0.55 -7.44 3.83
N ILE A 65 0.87 -8.01 2.68
CA ILE A 65 0.03 -7.96 1.49
C ILE A 65 -0.42 -9.38 1.20
N LEU A 66 -1.73 -9.62 1.22
CA LEU A 66 -2.31 -10.88 0.82
C LEU A 66 -2.60 -10.83 -0.69
N VAL A 67 -1.95 -11.70 -1.44
CA VAL A 67 -2.15 -11.81 -2.88
C VAL A 67 -2.99 -13.04 -3.18
N LEU A 68 -4.15 -12.82 -3.79
CA LEU A 68 -5.05 -13.91 -4.19
C LEU A 68 -4.91 -14.16 -5.68
N HIS A 69 -4.57 -15.40 -6.04
CA HIS A 69 -4.41 -15.81 -7.43
C HIS A 69 -5.72 -16.37 -8.01
N THR A 70 -5.84 -16.30 -9.32
CA THR A 70 -7.03 -16.77 -10.03
C THR A 70 -7.20 -18.30 -9.96
N ASP A 71 -6.15 -19.04 -9.64
CA ASP A 71 -6.19 -20.49 -9.48
C ASP A 71 -6.62 -20.96 -8.09
N GLY A 72 -6.98 -20.01 -7.21
CA GLY A 72 -7.40 -20.29 -5.84
C GLY A 72 -6.28 -20.33 -4.81
N THR A 73 -5.03 -20.16 -5.24
CA THR A 73 -3.90 -20.08 -4.33
C THR A 73 -3.72 -18.66 -3.81
N HIS A 74 -2.93 -18.51 -2.76
CA HIS A 74 -2.61 -17.21 -2.19
C HIS A 74 -1.15 -17.16 -1.77
N GLU A 75 -0.64 -15.95 -1.62
CA GLU A 75 0.66 -15.70 -1.00
C GLU A 75 0.58 -14.48 -0.11
N VAL A 76 1.46 -14.42 0.89
CA VAL A 76 1.61 -13.26 1.76
C VAL A 76 2.97 -12.63 1.47
N VAL A 77 2.97 -11.35 1.15
CA VAL A 77 4.18 -10.57 0.91
C VAL A 77 4.37 -9.60 2.07
N HIS A 78 5.57 -9.59 2.65
CA HIS A 78 5.92 -8.65 3.71
C HIS A 78 6.64 -7.45 3.10
N LEU A 79 5.96 -6.30 3.09
CA LEU A 79 6.51 -5.06 2.56
C LEU A 79 7.18 -4.28 3.68
N GLY A 80 8.47 -4.05 3.57
CA GLY A 80 9.21 -3.35 4.61
C GLY A 80 10.66 -3.08 4.23
N GLY A 81 11.44 -2.59 5.19
CA GLY A 81 12.81 -2.16 4.96
C GLY A 81 13.88 -3.15 5.41
N ASP A 82 13.52 -4.36 5.83
CA ASP A 82 14.49 -5.35 6.33
C ASP A 82 14.51 -6.62 5.48
N PRO A 83 15.40 -6.69 4.46
CA PRO A 83 15.52 -7.88 3.63
C PRO A 83 15.92 -9.15 4.41
N SER A 84 16.65 -8.99 5.51
CA SER A 84 17.08 -10.14 6.34
C SER A 84 15.90 -10.80 7.07
N ALA A 85 14.80 -10.07 7.25
CA ALA A 85 13.56 -10.59 7.84
C ALA A 85 12.56 -11.09 6.78
N GLY A 86 12.98 -11.22 5.53
CA GLY A 86 12.12 -11.65 4.42
C GLY A 86 11.22 -10.56 3.88
N GLN A 87 11.54 -9.30 4.16
CA GLN A 87 10.75 -8.16 3.67
C GLN A 87 11.26 -7.67 2.33
N VAL A 88 10.35 -7.15 1.51
CA VAL A 88 10.68 -6.51 0.25
C VAL A 88 10.24 -5.05 0.28
N ALA A 89 11.01 -4.18 -0.34
CA ALA A 89 10.70 -2.75 -0.37
C ALA A 89 9.72 -2.38 -1.48
N HIS A 90 9.54 -3.25 -2.46
CA HIS A 90 8.68 -3.00 -3.60
C HIS A 90 7.99 -4.29 -4.03
N HIS A 91 6.69 -4.21 -4.28
CA HIS A 91 5.92 -5.34 -4.76
C HIS A 91 4.92 -4.88 -5.82
N ARG A 92 4.91 -5.58 -6.94
CA ARG A 92 3.94 -5.40 -8.00
C ARG A 92 3.16 -6.69 -8.15
N PRO A 93 1.90 -6.76 -7.65
CA PRO A 93 1.08 -7.94 -7.81
C PRO A 93 0.82 -8.24 -9.30
N PRO A 94 0.69 -9.50 -9.68
CA PRO A 94 0.27 -9.83 -11.03
C PRO A 94 -1.14 -9.29 -11.30
N ALA A 95 -1.36 -8.84 -12.51
CA ALA A 95 -2.64 -8.30 -12.96
C ALA A 95 -3.73 -9.40 -13.01
#